data_515e745c22d09fa08b54658820c5ed9b
#
_entry.id   515e745c22d09fa08b54658820c5ed9b
#
_cell.length_a   1.000
_cell.length_b   1.000
_cell.length_c   1.000
_cell.angle_alpha   90.00
_cell.angle_beta   90.00
_cell.angle_gamma   90.00
#
_symmetry.space_group_name_H-M   'P 1'
#
loop_
_entity.id
_entity.type
_entity.pdbx_description
1 polymer ?
#
loop_
_entity_poly.entity_id
_entity_poly.type
_entity_poly.pdbx_seq_one_letter_code
_entity_poly.pdbx_strand_id
1 'polypeptide(L)'
;VRRIRIIEHMSLDGVVQAPGGPDEDRENGFDWGGWAFPFHDPAVGEAIDAAHGKRFDVLLGRKTYDIWAGYWPHQEGPMADSLNGARKYVATHRPESLEWGPVEALDADIVDGIRRVKSGEGPDLVLWGSSTLTPLLIAEGLADEVILLVFPVMIGRGKRIYSDLAAPSELALIDVKATDSGVTIHRYRPAGALRTGSFADAAD
;
A
#
# COMPACT_ATOMS: atom_id res chain seq x y z
N VAL A 1 -1.06 8.63 -19.07
CA VAL A 1 -0.83 7.42 -18.25
C VAL A 1 -0.78 7.85 -16.79
N ARG A 2 -1.60 7.24 -15.96
CA ARG A 2 -1.70 7.50 -14.51
C ARG A 2 -0.55 6.82 -13.79
N ARG A 3 -0.02 7.44 -12.74
CA ARG A 3 0.98 6.78 -11.88
C ARG A 3 0.28 5.93 -10.83
N ILE A 4 0.93 4.85 -10.41
CA ILE A 4 0.52 4.04 -9.26
C ILE A 4 1.55 4.24 -8.15
N ARG A 5 1.09 4.82 -7.03
CA ARG A 5 1.85 4.93 -5.78
C ARG A 5 1.34 3.91 -4.79
N ILE A 6 2.22 3.19 -4.16
CA ILE A 6 1.91 2.22 -3.11
C ILE A 6 2.26 2.85 -1.76
N ILE A 7 1.34 2.79 -0.80
CA ILE A 7 1.57 3.23 0.58
C ILE A 7 1.36 2.03 1.50
N GLU A 8 2.38 1.69 2.29
CA GLU A 8 2.31 0.59 3.25
C GLU A 8 2.77 1.03 4.64
N HIS A 9 1.94 0.74 5.64
CA HIS A 9 2.38 0.69 7.03
C HIS A 9 3.04 -0.65 7.27
N MET A 10 4.29 -0.64 7.68
CA MET A 10 5.09 -1.85 7.79
C MET A 10 5.87 -1.88 9.11
N SER A 11 5.87 -3.03 9.79
CA SER A 11 6.79 -3.29 10.90
C SER A 11 8.22 -3.51 10.40
N LEU A 12 9.22 -3.46 11.28
CA LEU A 12 10.62 -3.74 10.91
C LEU A 12 10.83 -5.15 10.32
N ASP A 13 10.00 -6.10 10.69
CA ASP A 13 10.02 -7.47 10.16
C ASP A 13 9.04 -7.72 9.01
N GLY A 14 8.52 -6.63 8.40
CA GLY A 14 7.76 -6.67 7.15
C GLY A 14 6.27 -6.97 7.29
N VAL A 15 5.71 -7.00 8.50
CA VAL A 15 4.28 -7.21 8.74
C VAL A 15 3.50 -5.96 8.37
N VAL A 16 2.41 -6.16 7.61
CA VAL A 16 1.48 -5.10 7.15
C VAL A 16 0.04 -5.35 7.61
N GLN A 17 -0.20 -6.41 8.38
CA GLN A 17 -1.53 -6.79 8.83
C GLN A 17 -2.03 -5.87 9.93
N ALA A 18 -3.25 -5.35 9.79
CA ALA A 18 -4.01 -4.61 10.80
C ALA A 18 -3.25 -3.46 11.49
N PRO A 19 -2.60 -2.54 10.78
CA PRO A 19 -1.86 -1.46 11.43
C PRO A 19 -2.74 -0.45 12.16
N GLY A 20 -3.98 -0.23 11.69
CA GLY A 20 -4.82 0.89 12.08
C GLY A 20 -5.75 0.62 13.26
N GLY A 21 -6.13 -0.63 13.52
CA GLY A 21 -7.08 -0.93 14.60
C GLY A 21 -7.02 -2.36 15.13
N PRO A 22 -7.46 -2.59 16.38
CA PRO A 22 -7.35 -3.90 17.02
C PRO A 22 -8.22 -4.99 16.38
N ASP A 23 -9.30 -4.59 15.71
CA ASP A 23 -10.25 -5.49 15.07
C ASP A 23 -10.16 -5.45 13.53
N GLU A 24 -9.18 -4.75 12.97
CA GLU A 24 -9.07 -4.50 11.53
C GLU A 24 -8.88 -5.79 10.71
N ASP A 25 -8.00 -6.66 11.14
CA ASP A 25 -7.74 -7.96 10.50
C ASP A 25 -7.22 -8.98 11.51
N ARG A 26 -8.11 -9.84 12.02
CA ARG A 26 -7.79 -10.93 12.97
C ARG A 26 -7.52 -12.28 12.31
N GLU A 27 -7.38 -12.33 10.99
CA GLU A 27 -7.10 -13.60 10.31
C GLU A 27 -5.87 -14.30 10.88
N ASN A 28 -5.92 -15.61 10.90
CA ASN A 28 -4.86 -16.49 11.42
C ASN A 28 -4.50 -16.20 12.89
N GLY A 29 -5.45 -15.72 13.69
CA GLY A 29 -5.23 -15.44 15.11
C GLY A 29 -4.28 -14.27 15.34
N PHE A 30 -4.35 -13.23 14.51
CA PHE A 30 -3.54 -12.02 14.70
C PHE A 30 -4.17 -11.12 15.77
N ASP A 31 -3.49 -10.96 16.91
CA ASP A 31 -4.00 -10.26 18.10
C ASP A 31 -3.32 -8.89 18.34
N TRP A 32 -2.45 -8.44 17.45
CA TRP A 32 -1.69 -7.17 17.60
C TRP A 32 -2.20 -6.04 16.71
N GLY A 33 -3.48 -6.06 16.31
CA GLY A 33 -4.07 -4.99 15.52
C GLY A 33 -3.92 -3.61 16.20
N GLY A 34 -3.76 -2.56 15.39
CA GLY A 34 -3.56 -1.19 15.86
C GLY A 34 -2.14 -0.87 16.30
N TRP A 35 -1.16 -1.70 15.94
CA TRP A 35 0.24 -1.55 16.32
C TRP A 35 0.91 -0.27 15.82
N ALA A 36 0.38 0.38 14.78
CA ALA A 36 0.91 1.64 14.27
C ALA A 36 0.45 2.86 15.11
N PHE A 37 -0.70 2.78 15.78
CA PHE A 37 -1.31 3.91 16.46
C PHE A 37 -0.42 4.58 17.54
N PRO A 38 0.35 3.85 18.37
CA PRO A 38 1.22 4.48 19.38
C PRO A 38 2.33 5.37 18.81
N PHE A 39 2.61 5.26 17.51
CA PHE A 39 3.67 6.00 16.81
C PHE A 39 3.11 7.14 15.94
N HIS A 40 1.95 7.68 16.32
CA HIS A 40 1.35 8.80 15.59
C HIS A 40 2.33 9.99 15.52
N ASP A 41 2.56 10.47 14.28
CA ASP A 41 3.48 11.56 14.00
C ASP A 41 2.95 12.42 12.83
N PRO A 42 2.92 13.76 12.97
CA PRO A 42 2.47 14.64 11.89
C PRO A 42 3.21 14.43 10.58
N ALA A 43 4.50 14.11 10.62
CA ALA A 43 5.31 13.88 9.42
C ALA A 43 4.86 12.64 8.63
N VAL A 44 4.27 11.65 9.29
CA VAL A 44 3.63 10.50 8.61
C VAL A 44 2.40 10.97 7.84
N GLY A 45 1.55 11.79 8.46
CA GLY A 45 0.39 12.40 7.79
C GLY A 45 0.80 13.23 6.58
N GLU A 46 1.81 14.10 6.72
CA GLU A 46 2.35 14.91 5.62
C GLU A 46 2.84 14.05 4.44
N ALA A 47 3.50 12.92 4.73
CA ALA A 47 3.98 12.00 3.69
C ALA A 47 2.82 11.32 2.95
N ILE A 48 1.76 10.95 3.67
CA ILE A 48 0.54 10.41 3.10
C ILE A 48 -0.15 11.45 2.20
N ASP A 49 -0.32 12.68 2.68
CA ASP A 49 -0.93 13.77 1.93
C ASP A 49 -0.11 14.09 0.66
N ALA A 50 1.22 14.09 0.76
CA ALA A 50 2.10 14.27 -0.38
C ALA A 50 1.94 13.14 -1.42
N ALA A 51 1.76 11.90 -0.98
CA ALA A 51 1.53 10.75 -1.85
C ALA A 51 0.15 10.80 -2.55
N HIS A 52 -0.88 11.28 -1.85
CA HIS A 52 -2.20 11.51 -2.41
C HIS A 52 -2.20 12.64 -3.45
N GLY A 53 -1.44 13.69 -3.20
CA GLY A 53 -1.46 14.90 -4.00
C GLY A 53 -2.82 15.62 -3.91
N LYS A 54 -3.14 16.44 -4.92
CA LYS A 54 -4.39 17.22 -4.91
C LYS A 54 -5.63 16.38 -5.24
N ARG A 55 -5.47 15.35 -6.03
CA ARG A 55 -6.53 14.42 -6.46
C ARG A 55 -5.91 13.06 -6.73
N PHE A 56 -6.59 12.03 -6.30
CA PHE A 56 -6.20 10.64 -6.53
C PHE A 56 -7.44 9.76 -6.64
N ASP A 57 -7.27 8.61 -7.26
CA ASP A 57 -8.19 7.48 -7.15
C ASP A 57 -7.52 6.37 -6.34
N VAL A 58 -8.31 5.47 -5.79
CA VAL A 58 -7.82 4.43 -4.89
C VAL A 58 -7.86 3.07 -5.59
N LEU A 59 -6.76 2.33 -5.48
CA LEU A 59 -6.67 0.93 -5.87
C LEU A 59 -6.68 0.08 -4.59
N LEU A 60 -7.59 -0.88 -4.49
CA LEU A 60 -7.80 -1.65 -3.27
C LEU A 60 -7.91 -3.15 -3.56
N GLY A 61 -7.31 -3.95 -2.70
CA GLY A 61 -7.70 -5.35 -2.55
C GLY A 61 -9.06 -5.44 -1.85
N ARG A 62 -9.78 -6.53 -2.09
CA ARG A 62 -11.12 -6.72 -1.53
C ARG A 62 -11.19 -6.55 -0.03
N LYS A 63 -10.23 -7.09 0.71
CA LYS A 63 -10.25 -7.01 2.16
C LYS A 63 -10.10 -5.58 2.67
N THR A 64 -9.15 -4.83 2.13
CA THR A 64 -8.98 -3.41 2.48
C THR A 64 -10.23 -2.62 2.13
N TYR A 65 -10.86 -2.91 0.98
CA TYR A 65 -12.13 -2.30 0.62
C TYR A 65 -13.22 -2.57 1.67
N ASP A 66 -13.40 -3.82 2.09
CA ASP A 66 -14.45 -4.18 3.07
C ASP A 66 -14.22 -3.49 4.43
N ILE A 67 -12.97 -3.43 4.90
CA ILE A 67 -12.59 -2.72 6.11
C ILE A 67 -12.91 -1.23 5.99
N TRP A 68 -12.50 -0.61 4.91
CA TRP A 68 -12.64 0.83 4.67
C TRP A 68 -14.09 1.25 4.40
N ALA A 69 -14.86 0.44 3.71
CA ALA A 69 -16.29 0.66 3.49
C ALA A 69 -17.10 0.67 4.80
N GLY A 70 -16.66 -0.09 5.79
CA GLY A 70 -17.26 -0.07 7.13
C GLY A 70 -16.79 1.08 8.03
N TYR A 71 -15.76 1.82 7.63
CA TYR A 71 -15.13 2.86 8.46
C TYR A 71 -15.28 4.28 7.89
N TRP A 72 -14.73 4.53 6.69
CA TRP A 72 -14.61 5.88 6.12
C TRP A 72 -15.93 6.61 5.88
N PRO A 73 -17.05 5.96 5.48
CA PRO A 73 -18.33 6.64 5.34
C PRO A 73 -18.88 7.26 6.63
N HIS A 74 -18.37 6.82 7.79
CA HIS A 74 -18.78 7.27 9.12
C HIS A 74 -17.79 8.24 9.76
N GLN A 75 -16.72 8.61 9.04
CA GLN A 75 -15.71 9.55 9.52
C GLN A 75 -15.90 10.91 8.88
N GLU A 76 -15.39 11.94 9.58
CA GLU A 76 -15.41 13.33 9.12
C GLU A 76 -13.97 13.86 9.02
N GLY A 77 -13.79 14.89 8.19
CA GLY A 77 -12.54 15.60 8.03
C GLY A 77 -11.87 15.36 6.67
N PRO A 78 -10.78 16.08 6.38
CA PRO A 78 -10.20 16.15 5.03
C PRO A 78 -9.80 14.80 4.44
N MET A 79 -9.28 13.87 5.26
CA MET A 79 -8.91 12.53 4.81
C MET A 79 -10.15 11.72 4.43
N ALA A 80 -11.19 11.75 5.29
CA ALA A 80 -12.46 11.05 5.04
C ALA A 80 -13.14 11.60 3.77
N ASP A 81 -13.20 12.92 3.62
CA ASP A 81 -13.77 13.57 2.45
C ASP A 81 -13.04 13.16 1.17
N SER A 82 -11.71 13.13 1.22
CA SER A 82 -10.86 12.74 0.09
C SER A 82 -11.09 11.29 -0.30
N LEU A 83 -11.10 10.35 0.66
CA LEU A 83 -11.28 8.92 0.42
C LEU A 83 -12.72 8.59 0.01
N ASN A 84 -13.72 9.22 0.60
CA ASN A 84 -15.11 9.04 0.22
C ASN A 84 -15.38 9.56 -1.20
N GLY A 85 -14.77 10.67 -1.59
CA GLY A 85 -14.91 11.27 -2.91
C GLY A 85 -14.09 10.60 -4.02
N ALA A 86 -12.98 9.95 -3.68
CA ALA A 86 -12.12 9.26 -4.65
C ALA A 86 -12.83 8.05 -5.29
N ARG A 87 -12.57 7.79 -6.58
CA ARG A 87 -13.01 6.53 -7.22
C ARG A 87 -12.14 5.37 -6.71
N LYS A 88 -12.81 4.28 -6.33
CA LYS A 88 -12.17 3.04 -5.89
C LYS A 88 -12.17 2.03 -7.02
N TYR A 89 -11.03 1.48 -7.35
CA TYR A 89 -10.87 0.32 -8.23
C TYR A 89 -10.53 -0.89 -7.36
N VAL A 90 -11.38 -1.90 -7.37
CA VAL A 90 -11.31 -2.99 -6.40
C VAL A 90 -11.04 -4.33 -7.07
N ALA A 91 -9.94 -4.98 -6.67
CA ALA A 91 -9.65 -6.36 -7.02
C ALA A 91 -10.58 -7.29 -6.23
N THR A 92 -11.60 -7.85 -6.89
CA THR A 92 -12.63 -8.67 -6.24
C THR A 92 -13.23 -9.72 -7.17
N HIS A 93 -13.64 -10.86 -6.60
CA HIS A 93 -14.47 -11.87 -7.26
C HIS A 93 -15.98 -11.71 -6.95
N ARG A 94 -16.36 -10.63 -6.23
CA ARG A 94 -17.74 -10.33 -5.83
C ARG A 94 -18.09 -8.89 -6.18
N PRO A 95 -18.12 -8.51 -7.47
CA PRO A 95 -18.35 -7.14 -7.90
C PRO A 95 -19.72 -6.59 -7.49
N GLU A 96 -20.73 -7.46 -7.40
CA GLU A 96 -22.11 -7.15 -7.04
C GLU A 96 -22.29 -6.64 -5.60
N SER A 97 -21.28 -6.83 -4.76
CA SER A 97 -21.30 -6.43 -3.34
C SER A 97 -20.49 -5.16 -3.03
N LEU A 98 -20.17 -4.37 -4.06
CA LEU A 98 -19.47 -3.10 -3.91
C LEU A 98 -20.48 -1.96 -3.75
N GLU A 99 -20.60 -1.39 -2.55
CA GLU A 99 -21.59 -0.36 -2.21
C GLU A 99 -20.98 1.01 -1.90
N TRP A 100 -19.71 1.04 -1.42
CA TRP A 100 -19.02 2.29 -1.09
C TRP A 100 -18.46 2.96 -2.34
N GLY A 101 -19.26 3.83 -2.95
CA GLY A 101 -18.94 4.50 -4.20
C GLY A 101 -18.24 5.87 -4.04
N PRO A 102 -17.77 6.44 -5.16
CA PRO A 102 -17.76 5.85 -6.50
C PRO A 102 -16.81 4.67 -6.58
N VAL A 103 -17.27 3.54 -7.12
CA VAL A 103 -16.51 2.27 -7.12
C VAL A 103 -16.66 1.53 -8.45
N GLU A 104 -15.62 0.80 -8.83
CA GLU A 104 -15.55 -0.07 -9.99
C GLU A 104 -14.77 -1.34 -9.64
N ALA A 105 -15.30 -2.51 -9.96
CA ALA A 105 -14.56 -3.75 -9.89
C ALA A 105 -13.53 -3.80 -11.02
N LEU A 106 -12.32 -4.29 -10.71
CA LEU A 106 -11.36 -4.62 -11.74
C LEU A 106 -11.80 -5.84 -12.55
N ASP A 107 -11.24 -6.01 -13.74
CA ASP A 107 -11.49 -7.15 -14.62
C ASP A 107 -11.13 -8.48 -13.92
N ALA A 108 -11.64 -9.60 -14.42
CA ALA A 108 -11.37 -10.92 -13.86
C ALA A 108 -9.87 -11.25 -13.84
N ASP A 109 -9.12 -10.80 -14.86
CA ASP A 109 -7.66 -10.71 -14.82
C ASP A 109 -7.29 -9.38 -14.16
N ILE A 110 -6.80 -9.48 -12.93
CA ILE A 110 -6.48 -8.30 -12.10
C ILE A 110 -5.36 -7.46 -12.71
N VAL A 111 -4.36 -8.09 -13.30
CA VAL A 111 -3.22 -7.39 -13.90
C VAL A 111 -3.67 -6.60 -15.12
N ASP A 112 -4.46 -7.20 -15.98
CA ASP A 112 -5.00 -6.52 -17.17
C ASP A 112 -6.00 -5.41 -16.77
N GLY A 113 -6.83 -5.64 -15.76
CA GLY A 113 -7.70 -4.62 -15.19
C GLY A 113 -6.91 -3.40 -14.68
N ILE A 114 -5.83 -3.63 -13.96
CA ILE A 114 -4.95 -2.55 -13.47
C ILE A 114 -4.25 -1.84 -14.64
N ARG A 115 -3.75 -2.57 -15.63
CA ARG A 115 -3.15 -1.98 -16.84
C ARG A 115 -4.14 -1.08 -17.58
N ARG A 116 -5.37 -1.53 -17.75
CA ARG A 116 -6.46 -0.76 -18.36
C ARG A 116 -6.71 0.55 -17.60
N VAL A 117 -6.88 0.47 -16.29
CA VAL A 117 -7.12 1.65 -15.45
C VAL A 117 -5.92 2.60 -15.46
N LYS A 118 -4.69 2.08 -15.38
CA LYS A 118 -3.45 2.88 -15.43
C LYS A 118 -3.28 3.61 -16.76
N SER A 119 -3.65 3.00 -17.88
CA SER A 119 -3.56 3.61 -19.20
C SER A 119 -4.67 4.61 -19.50
N GLY A 120 -5.76 4.58 -18.76
CA GLY A 120 -6.89 5.47 -18.91
C GLY A 120 -6.62 6.91 -18.46
N GLU A 121 -7.65 7.75 -18.58
CA GLU A 121 -7.62 9.13 -18.09
C GLU A 121 -8.07 9.18 -16.62
N GLY A 122 -7.54 10.15 -15.88
CA GLY A 122 -7.88 10.38 -14.48
C GLY A 122 -6.69 10.82 -13.64
N PRO A 123 -6.90 11.05 -12.34
CA PRO A 123 -5.82 11.34 -11.41
C PRO A 123 -4.95 10.08 -11.17
N ASP A 124 -3.81 10.27 -10.54
CA ASP A 124 -2.95 9.16 -10.15
C ASP A 124 -3.68 8.17 -9.24
N LEU A 125 -3.21 6.94 -9.22
CA LEU A 125 -3.75 5.85 -8.41
C LEU A 125 -2.91 5.69 -7.15
N VAL A 126 -3.56 5.51 -6.02
CA VAL A 126 -2.91 5.18 -4.76
C VAL A 126 -3.39 3.81 -4.30
N LEU A 127 -2.47 2.85 -4.20
CA LEU A 127 -2.72 1.58 -3.55
C LEU A 127 -2.42 1.73 -2.06
N TRP A 128 -3.42 1.41 -1.25
CA TRP A 128 -3.28 1.32 0.19
C TRP A 128 -3.32 -0.13 0.65
N GLY A 129 -2.26 -0.52 1.31
CA GLY A 129 -2.15 -1.87 1.81
C GLY A 129 -2.15 -2.90 0.70
N SER A 130 -2.49 -4.11 1.09
CA SER A 130 -2.60 -5.33 0.32
C SER A 130 -1.30 -6.12 0.23
N SER A 131 -1.18 -7.07 1.14
CA SER A 131 -0.11 -8.08 1.08
C SER A 131 -0.09 -8.90 -0.23
N THR A 132 -1.13 -8.79 -1.06
CA THR A 132 -1.25 -9.49 -2.35
C THR A 132 -1.02 -8.59 -3.55
N LEU A 133 -1.61 -7.38 -3.57
CA LEU A 133 -1.47 -6.48 -4.72
C LEU A 133 -0.12 -5.77 -4.75
N THR A 134 0.46 -5.42 -3.60
CA THR A 134 1.75 -4.74 -3.55
C THR A 134 2.87 -5.55 -4.21
N PRO A 135 3.12 -6.81 -3.84
CA PRO A 135 4.14 -7.61 -4.53
C PRO A 135 3.80 -7.85 -6.00
N LEU A 136 2.53 -8.04 -6.35
CA LEU A 136 2.07 -8.21 -7.73
C LEU A 136 2.41 -6.97 -8.58
N LEU A 137 2.09 -5.77 -8.12
CA LEU A 137 2.35 -4.53 -8.85
C LEU A 137 3.84 -4.26 -9.04
N ILE A 138 4.66 -4.61 -8.07
CA ILE A 138 6.12 -4.49 -8.16
C ILE A 138 6.64 -5.49 -9.21
N ALA A 139 6.23 -6.76 -9.14
CA ALA A 139 6.67 -7.81 -10.05
C ALA A 139 6.27 -7.54 -11.51
N GLU A 140 5.07 -6.99 -11.74
CA GLU A 140 4.54 -6.65 -13.06
C GLU A 140 5.04 -5.30 -13.61
N GLY A 141 5.89 -4.59 -12.85
CA GLY A 141 6.40 -3.28 -13.25
C GLY A 141 5.31 -2.20 -13.36
N LEU A 142 4.20 -2.38 -12.65
CA LEU A 142 3.06 -1.46 -12.68
C LEU A 142 3.15 -0.35 -11.61
N ALA A 143 3.88 -0.58 -10.52
CA ALA A 143 4.16 0.43 -9.51
C ALA A 143 5.16 1.47 -10.04
N ASP A 144 4.86 2.75 -9.84
CA ASP A 144 5.78 3.86 -10.17
C ASP A 144 6.55 4.34 -8.93
N GLU A 145 5.93 4.23 -7.74
CA GLU A 145 6.54 4.62 -6.47
C GLU A 145 6.02 3.72 -5.34
N VAL A 146 6.92 3.37 -4.42
CA VAL A 146 6.62 2.59 -3.21
C VAL A 146 7.03 3.41 -2.00
N ILE A 147 6.06 3.70 -1.13
CA ILE A 147 6.22 4.48 0.07
C ILE A 147 6.01 3.55 1.26
N LEU A 148 7.08 3.28 2.00
CA LEU A 148 7.05 2.43 3.18
C LEU A 148 7.13 3.31 4.43
N LEU A 149 6.10 3.27 5.24
CA LEU A 149 6.06 3.84 6.58
C LEU A 149 6.51 2.74 7.54
N VAL A 150 7.79 2.72 7.88
CA VAL A 150 8.41 1.65 8.67
C VAL A 150 8.38 2.01 10.13
N PHE A 151 7.62 1.27 10.89
CA PHE A 151 7.41 1.46 12.33
C PHE A 151 8.45 0.69 13.15
N PRO A 152 8.94 1.24 14.28
CA PRO A 152 10.00 0.63 15.09
C PRO A 152 9.47 -0.52 15.97
N VAL A 153 8.78 -1.48 15.36
CA VAL A 153 8.21 -2.65 16.01
C VAL A 153 8.57 -3.93 15.27
N MET A 154 8.70 -5.02 16.01
CA MET A 154 8.85 -6.38 15.48
C MET A 154 7.69 -7.22 16.00
N ILE A 155 6.92 -7.81 15.09
CA ILE A 155 5.67 -8.52 15.43
C ILE A 155 5.88 -10.05 15.38
N GLY A 156 6.76 -10.53 14.50
CA GLY A 156 7.16 -11.93 14.39
C GLY A 156 6.25 -12.76 13.50
N ARG A 157 4.94 -12.51 13.49
CA ARG A 157 3.96 -13.20 12.64
C ARG A 157 2.93 -12.23 12.09
N GLY A 158 2.26 -12.62 11.01
CA GLY A 158 1.25 -11.81 10.32
C GLY A 158 1.47 -11.79 8.81
N LYS A 159 0.56 -11.15 8.08
CA LYS A 159 0.71 -10.94 6.63
C LYS A 159 1.86 -9.96 6.38
N ARG A 160 2.74 -10.33 5.46
CA ARG A 160 3.91 -9.52 5.09
C ARG A 160 3.73 -8.93 3.71
N ILE A 161 4.39 -7.79 3.49
CA ILE A 161 4.44 -7.12 2.18
C ILE A 161 5.17 -8.00 1.14
N TYR A 162 6.15 -8.78 1.58
CA TYR A 162 6.92 -9.66 0.73
C TYR A 162 6.35 -11.07 0.82
N SER A 163 5.96 -11.63 -0.32
CA SER A 163 5.48 -13.02 -0.43
C SER A 163 6.50 -13.86 -1.18
N ASP A 164 6.50 -15.16 -0.92
CA ASP A 164 7.35 -16.13 -1.64
C ASP A 164 7.01 -16.24 -3.13
N LEU A 165 5.93 -15.61 -3.57
CA LEU A 165 5.47 -15.61 -4.96
C LEU A 165 6.05 -14.47 -5.80
N ALA A 166 6.66 -13.47 -5.18
CA ALA A 166 7.23 -12.34 -5.89
C ALA A 166 8.63 -12.68 -6.42
N ALA A 167 8.87 -12.44 -7.70
CA ALA A 167 10.23 -12.51 -8.23
C ALA A 167 11.14 -11.49 -7.54
N PRO A 168 12.39 -11.87 -7.22
CA PRO A 168 13.35 -10.95 -6.63
C PRO A 168 13.53 -9.70 -7.51
N SER A 169 13.44 -8.53 -6.90
CA SER A 169 13.54 -7.24 -7.62
C SER A 169 14.30 -6.20 -6.80
N GLU A 170 14.87 -5.23 -7.49
CA GLU A 170 15.53 -4.09 -6.87
C GLU A 170 14.60 -2.89 -6.77
N LEU A 171 14.76 -2.14 -5.69
CA LEU A 171 14.14 -0.84 -5.50
C LEU A 171 15.24 0.22 -5.37
N ALA A 172 15.14 1.29 -6.15
CA ALA A 172 16.06 2.43 -6.05
C ALA A 172 15.49 3.44 -5.06
N LEU A 173 16.26 3.78 -4.04
CA LEU A 173 15.89 4.78 -3.05
C LEU A 173 15.75 6.17 -3.72
N ILE A 174 14.63 6.84 -3.45
CA ILE A 174 14.40 8.23 -3.81
C ILE A 174 14.78 9.12 -2.65
N ASP A 175 14.20 8.88 -1.47
CA ASP A 175 14.56 9.54 -0.22
C ASP A 175 14.17 8.70 1.00
N VAL A 176 14.66 9.11 2.17
CA VAL A 176 14.29 8.56 3.46
C VAL A 176 14.23 9.69 4.49
N LYS A 177 13.19 9.68 5.33
CA LYS A 177 13.02 10.64 6.42
C LYS A 177 12.75 9.87 7.73
N ALA A 178 13.50 10.20 8.78
CA ALA A 178 13.18 9.75 10.14
C ALA A 178 12.24 10.76 10.80
N THR A 179 11.34 10.28 11.64
CA THR A 179 10.41 11.10 12.43
C THR A 179 10.77 11.06 13.90
N ASP A 180 10.21 11.97 14.69
CA ASP A 180 10.46 12.02 16.14
C ASP A 180 9.86 10.82 16.88
N SER A 181 8.83 10.19 16.33
CA SER A 181 8.23 8.96 16.86
C SER A 181 9.06 7.69 16.58
N GLY A 182 10.14 7.81 15.79
CA GLY A 182 10.96 6.68 15.38
C GLY A 182 10.46 5.96 14.12
N VAL A 183 9.36 6.39 13.52
CA VAL A 183 8.92 5.91 12.21
C VAL A 183 9.89 6.42 11.16
N THR A 184 10.27 5.58 10.21
CA THR A 184 11.04 6.00 9.04
C THR A 184 10.20 5.90 7.78
N ILE A 185 10.20 6.95 6.98
CA ILE A 185 9.44 7.08 5.75
C ILE A 185 10.41 6.85 4.59
N HIS A 186 10.26 5.76 3.88
CA HIS A 186 11.09 5.40 2.75
C HIS A 186 10.33 5.56 1.45
N ARG A 187 10.93 6.22 0.46
CA ARG A 187 10.37 6.32 -0.87
C ARG A 187 11.29 5.65 -1.88
N TYR A 188 10.74 4.73 -2.64
CA TYR A 188 11.46 3.95 -3.63
C TYR A 188 10.77 4.01 -4.99
N ARG A 189 11.52 3.70 -6.04
CA ARG A 189 10.97 3.33 -7.35
C ARG A 189 11.47 1.94 -7.72
N PRO A 190 10.66 1.12 -8.40
CA PRO A 190 11.13 -0.15 -8.96
C PRO A 190 12.35 0.07 -9.87
N ALA A 191 13.34 -0.80 -9.76
CA ALA A 191 14.62 -0.70 -10.47
C ALA A 191 14.96 -1.94 -11.30
N GLY A 192 14.02 -2.88 -11.42
CA GLY A 192 14.16 -4.08 -12.25
C GLY A 192 14.56 -5.33 -11.46
N ALA A 193 15.13 -6.31 -12.16
CA ALA A 193 15.50 -7.59 -11.57
C ALA A 193 16.67 -7.44 -10.58
N LEU A 194 16.66 -8.29 -9.55
CA LEU A 194 17.74 -8.35 -8.57
C LEU A 194 19.07 -8.69 -9.26
N ARG A 195 20.09 -7.89 -9.00
CA ARG A 195 21.48 -8.17 -9.36
C ARG A 195 22.17 -8.82 -8.18
N THR A 196 23.01 -9.81 -8.46
CA THR A 196 23.85 -10.48 -7.45
C THR A 196 25.32 -10.32 -7.79
N GLY A 197 26.19 -10.41 -6.80
CA GLY A 197 27.63 -10.31 -6.95
C GLY A 197 28.34 -10.85 -5.73
N SER A 198 29.67 -10.81 -5.74
CA SER A 198 30.53 -11.22 -4.63
C SER A 198 31.32 -10.03 -4.10
N PHE A 199 31.55 -9.95 -2.81
CA PHE A 199 32.50 -8.99 -2.23
C PHE A 199 33.94 -9.19 -2.74
N ALA A 200 34.26 -10.37 -3.28
CA ALA A 200 35.54 -10.63 -3.91
C ALA A 200 35.73 -9.86 -5.24
N ASP A 201 34.61 -9.52 -5.91
CA ASP A 201 34.65 -8.78 -7.18
C ASP A 201 34.73 -7.26 -6.99
N ALA A 202 34.69 -6.79 -5.74
CA ALA A 202 34.77 -5.36 -5.38
C ALA A 202 36.21 -4.88 -5.05
N ALA A 203 37.20 -5.69 -5.29
CA ALA A 203 38.60 -5.43 -4.90
C ALA A 203 39.47 -4.85 -6.03
N ASP A 204 38.88 -4.25 -7.08
CA ASP A 204 39.59 -3.52 -8.15
C ASP A 204 39.33 -2.01 -8.13
#